data_40dee3b787f2a8e2af580eb083ccafa9
#
_entry.id   40dee3b787f2a8e2af580eb083ccafa9
#
_cell.length_a   1.000
_cell.length_b   1.000
_cell.length_c   1.000
_cell.angle_alpha   90.00
_cell.angle_beta   90.00
_cell.angle_gamma   90.00
#
_symmetry.space_group_name_H-M   'P 1'
#
loop_
_entity.id
_entity.type
_entity.pdbx_description
1 polymer ?
#
loop_
_entity_poly.entity_id
_entity_poly.type
_entity_poly.pdbx_seq_one_letter_code
_entity_poly.pdbx_strand_id
1 'polypeptide(L)'
;MRQTSLTWGGGAYSKTLIYFLLAGISHFYFYFLLANFVVIYPTLFAFKRGKVLFCCVLFVNAFWQILLFSDAHLFYLYRFHLSFAMLDLFFNAGSEVISLSLATWISIILQAGFILAYTFTITLLAFYFESKSTQIRIFVLILPAFLLVYLGVNLTHAYAMAKQKFEFISLTNYLPLYKPLTMNDLFLKLGIV
;
A
#
# COMPACT_ATOMS: atom_id res chain seq x y z
N MET A 1 -13.35 37.22 -8.42
CA MET A 1 -12.89 35.83 -8.38
C MET A 1 -12.29 35.44 -9.73
N ARG A 2 -10.95 35.40 -9.86
CA ARG A 2 -10.30 34.96 -11.10
C ARG A 2 -10.27 33.45 -11.10
N GLN A 3 -11.04 32.80 -11.95
CA GLN A 3 -10.81 31.41 -12.34
C GLN A 3 -9.49 31.38 -13.10
N THR A 4 -8.42 30.99 -12.42
CA THR A 4 -7.19 30.59 -13.11
C THR A 4 -7.50 29.27 -13.80
N SER A 5 -7.68 29.31 -15.11
CA SER A 5 -7.70 28.13 -15.97
C SER A 5 -6.40 27.37 -15.72
N LEU A 6 -6.49 26.22 -15.07
CA LEU A 6 -5.40 25.26 -14.91
C LEU A 6 -5.04 24.74 -16.30
N THR A 7 -4.17 25.46 -17.01
CA THR A 7 -3.47 24.92 -18.17
C THR A 7 -2.47 23.89 -17.63
N TRP A 8 -2.87 22.65 -17.63
CA TRP A 8 -2.03 21.51 -17.32
C TRP A 8 -0.94 21.41 -18.39
N GLY A 9 0.20 22.05 -18.17
CA GLY A 9 1.36 21.86 -19.04
C GLY A 9 1.73 20.38 -19.03
N GLY A 10 1.77 19.72 -20.20
CA GLY A 10 1.98 18.28 -20.32
C GLY A 10 3.20 17.72 -19.55
N GLY A 11 4.22 18.57 -19.27
CA GLY A 11 5.38 18.18 -18.46
C GLY A 11 5.12 18.08 -16.95
N ALA A 12 4.17 18.81 -16.40
CA ALA A 12 3.80 18.72 -14.99
C ALA A 12 3.01 17.43 -14.72
N TYR A 13 2.09 17.09 -15.61
CA TYR A 13 1.27 15.88 -15.51
C TYR A 13 2.11 14.60 -15.52
N SER A 14 3.11 14.51 -16.42
CA SER A 14 3.98 13.33 -16.49
C SER A 14 4.81 13.13 -15.22
N LYS A 15 5.35 14.19 -14.63
CA LYS A 15 6.12 14.13 -13.38
C LYS A 15 5.25 13.68 -12.20
N THR A 16 4.04 14.21 -12.11
CA THR A 16 3.09 13.87 -11.05
C THR A 16 2.62 12.42 -11.16
N LEU A 17 2.38 11.92 -12.40
CA LEU A 17 2.04 10.54 -12.65
C LEU A 17 3.19 9.58 -12.30
N ILE A 18 4.42 9.90 -12.71
CA ILE A 18 5.60 9.09 -12.36
C ILE A 18 5.78 9.04 -10.84
N TYR A 19 5.65 10.19 -10.16
CA TYR A 19 5.70 10.22 -8.70
C TYR A 19 4.63 9.33 -8.06
N PHE A 20 3.38 9.40 -8.52
CA PHE A 20 2.29 8.57 -8.00
C PHE A 20 2.54 7.07 -8.20
N LEU A 21 3.03 6.66 -9.38
CA LEU A 21 3.39 5.28 -9.66
C LEU A 21 4.53 4.78 -8.77
N LEU A 22 5.58 5.59 -8.60
CA LEU A 22 6.70 5.26 -7.72
C LEU A 22 6.25 5.20 -6.25
N ALA A 23 5.39 6.12 -5.81
CA ALA A 23 4.81 6.12 -4.47
C ALA A 23 3.98 4.87 -4.23
N GLY A 24 3.10 4.49 -5.18
CA GLY A 24 2.30 3.29 -5.10
C GLY A 24 3.15 2.02 -5.02
N ILE A 25 4.07 1.84 -5.97
CA ILE A 25 4.94 0.66 -6.02
C ILE A 25 5.77 0.53 -4.74
N SER A 26 6.42 1.62 -4.30
CA SER A 26 7.27 1.60 -3.09
C SER A 26 6.46 1.35 -1.82
N HIS A 27 5.26 1.90 -1.73
CA HIS A 27 4.35 1.74 -0.61
C HIS A 27 3.87 0.28 -0.46
N PHE A 28 3.31 -0.31 -1.53
CA PHE A 28 2.86 -1.69 -1.52
C PHE A 28 4.00 -2.67 -1.26
N TYR A 29 5.17 -2.41 -1.85
CA TYR A 29 6.35 -3.23 -1.63
C TYR A 29 6.86 -3.16 -0.18
N PHE A 30 6.81 -1.99 0.45
CA PHE A 30 7.16 -1.83 1.87
C PHE A 30 6.27 -2.67 2.78
N TYR A 31 4.95 -2.65 2.59
CA TYR A 31 4.04 -3.50 3.35
C TYR A 31 4.26 -4.99 3.09
N PHE A 32 4.52 -5.35 1.85
CA PHE A 32 4.88 -6.73 1.50
C PHE A 32 6.15 -7.18 2.20
N LEU A 33 7.19 -6.35 2.22
CA LEU A 33 8.43 -6.65 2.94
C LEU A 33 8.21 -6.79 4.44
N LEU A 34 7.45 -5.88 5.04
CA LEU A 34 7.17 -5.90 6.48
C LEU A 34 6.43 -7.20 6.86
N ALA A 35 5.39 -7.57 6.13
CA ALA A 35 4.64 -8.79 6.35
C ALA A 35 5.51 -10.05 6.22
N ASN A 36 6.35 -10.10 5.18
CA ASN A 36 7.29 -11.20 4.97
C ASN A 36 8.33 -11.27 6.09
N PHE A 37 8.90 -10.13 6.48
CA PHE A 37 9.92 -10.09 7.53
C PHE A 37 9.36 -10.54 8.89
N VAL A 38 8.18 -10.08 9.27
CA VAL A 38 7.61 -10.36 10.60
C VAL A 38 7.05 -11.77 10.71
N VAL A 39 6.48 -12.34 9.63
CA VAL A 39 5.76 -13.62 9.69
C VAL A 39 6.49 -14.72 8.93
N ILE A 40 6.85 -14.48 7.68
CA ILE A 40 7.35 -15.56 6.80
C ILE A 40 8.77 -15.99 7.19
N TYR A 41 9.68 -15.06 7.49
CA TYR A 41 11.04 -15.43 7.89
C TYR A 41 11.08 -16.26 9.18
N PRO A 42 10.42 -15.89 10.29
CA PRO A 42 10.35 -16.75 11.48
C PRO A 42 9.75 -18.13 11.19
N THR A 43 8.70 -18.17 10.33
CA THR A 43 8.07 -19.43 9.94
C THR A 43 9.02 -20.34 9.13
N LEU A 44 9.86 -19.76 8.28
CA LEU A 44 10.90 -20.48 7.54
C LEU A 44 11.94 -21.14 8.47
N PHE A 45 12.33 -20.44 9.53
CA PHE A 45 13.24 -21.00 10.53
C PHE A 45 12.61 -22.15 11.32
N ALA A 46 11.32 -22.01 11.68
CA ALA A 46 10.61 -23.01 12.47
C ALA A 46 10.25 -24.27 11.67
N PHE A 47 9.80 -24.12 10.42
CA PHE A 47 9.16 -25.21 9.66
C PHE A 47 9.87 -25.61 8.36
N LYS A 48 11.02 -25.03 8.07
CA LYS A 48 11.94 -25.25 6.91
C LYS A 48 11.23 -25.43 5.58
N ARG A 49 10.25 -25.88 5.25
CA ARG A 49 9.43 -26.02 4.01
C ARG A 49 8.26 -27.00 4.29
N GLY A 50 7.18 -26.81 3.60
CA GLY A 50 6.07 -27.72 3.67
C GLY A 50 4.72 -27.02 3.68
N LYS A 51 3.69 -27.78 3.97
CA LYS A 51 2.30 -27.29 3.96
C LYS A 51 2.08 -26.12 4.92
N VAL A 52 2.74 -26.12 6.08
CA VAL A 52 2.62 -25.04 7.08
C VAL A 52 3.14 -23.72 6.52
N LEU A 53 4.33 -23.72 5.91
CA LEU A 53 4.88 -22.53 5.28
C LEU A 53 3.95 -22.01 4.16
N PHE A 54 3.47 -22.92 3.30
CA PHE A 54 2.51 -22.57 2.24
C PHE A 54 1.26 -21.88 2.82
N CYS A 55 0.66 -22.45 3.87
CA CYS A 55 -0.50 -21.87 4.52
C CYS A 55 -0.20 -20.51 5.15
N CYS A 56 0.96 -20.34 5.81
CA CYS A 56 1.37 -19.06 6.39
C CYS A 56 1.57 -17.98 5.31
N VAL A 57 2.27 -18.30 4.22
CA VAL A 57 2.48 -17.38 3.09
C VAL A 57 1.15 -16.98 2.47
N LEU A 58 0.28 -17.96 2.22
CA LEU A 58 -1.05 -17.72 1.67
C LEU A 58 -1.87 -16.81 2.58
N PHE A 59 -1.94 -17.13 3.87
CA PHE A 59 -2.71 -16.37 4.85
C PHE A 59 -2.23 -14.92 4.96
N VAL A 60 -0.90 -14.71 5.12
CA VAL A 60 -0.33 -13.36 5.26
C VAL A 60 -0.58 -12.51 4.03
N ASN A 61 -0.34 -13.07 2.83
CA ASN A 61 -0.56 -12.31 1.60
C ASN A 61 -2.05 -12.04 1.36
N ALA A 62 -2.93 -13.00 1.59
CA ALA A 62 -4.36 -12.80 1.47
C ALA A 62 -4.88 -11.75 2.47
N PHE A 63 -4.44 -11.82 3.74
CA PHE A 63 -4.80 -10.85 4.77
C PHE A 63 -4.42 -9.42 4.38
N TRP A 64 -3.17 -9.21 3.92
CA TRP A 64 -2.72 -7.89 3.48
C TRP A 64 -3.47 -7.36 2.27
N GLN A 65 -3.73 -8.20 1.28
CA GLN A 65 -4.48 -7.79 0.09
C GLN A 65 -5.93 -7.44 0.44
N ILE A 66 -6.59 -8.22 1.30
CA ILE A 66 -7.95 -7.91 1.76
C ILE A 66 -7.96 -6.62 2.57
N LEU A 67 -6.97 -6.41 3.45
CA LEU A 67 -6.87 -5.18 4.24
C LEU A 67 -6.70 -3.95 3.37
N LEU A 68 -5.76 -3.99 2.40
CA LEU A 68 -5.53 -2.89 1.46
C LEU A 68 -6.75 -2.65 0.56
N PHE A 69 -7.41 -3.71 0.12
CA PHE A 69 -8.63 -3.62 -0.66
C PHE A 69 -9.78 -2.98 0.15
N SER A 70 -9.95 -3.41 1.41
CA SER A 70 -10.97 -2.85 2.31
C SER A 70 -10.74 -1.36 2.54
N ASP A 71 -9.48 -0.95 2.77
CA ASP A 71 -9.13 0.46 2.94
C ASP A 71 -9.40 1.29 1.68
N ALA A 72 -9.02 0.78 0.51
CA ALA A 72 -9.30 1.44 -0.77
C ALA A 72 -10.81 1.59 -1.01
N HIS A 73 -11.59 0.58 -0.65
CA HIS A 73 -13.04 0.60 -0.81
C HIS A 73 -13.72 1.59 0.17
N LEU A 74 -13.26 1.64 1.41
CA LEU A 74 -13.70 2.63 2.39
C LEU A 74 -13.36 4.05 1.94
N PHE A 75 -12.15 4.27 1.44
CA PHE A 75 -11.75 5.57 0.90
C PHE A 75 -12.59 5.96 -0.32
N TYR A 76 -12.91 5.03 -1.19
CA TYR A 76 -13.78 5.30 -2.33
C TYR A 76 -15.18 5.75 -1.90
N LEU A 77 -15.78 5.07 -0.93
CA LEU A 77 -17.14 5.35 -0.46
C LEU A 77 -17.21 6.58 0.46
N TYR A 78 -16.29 6.70 1.39
CA TYR A 78 -16.40 7.64 2.51
C TYR A 78 -15.28 8.69 2.57
N ARG A 79 -14.27 8.62 1.70
CA ARG A 79 -13.13 9.56 1.64
C ARG A 79 -12.24 9.57 2.90
N PHE A 80 -12.23 8.50 3.66
CA PHE A 80 -11.29 8.30 4.76
C PHE A 80 -10.69 6.88 4.73
N HIS A 81 -9.49 6.77 5.26
CA HIS A 81 -8.75 5.51 5.35
C HIS A 81 -9.08 4.72 6.61
N LEU A 82 -8.84 3.42 6.55
CA LEU A 82 -9.00 2.53 7.69
C LEU A 82 -8.09 2.99 8.84
N SER A 83 -8.68 3.19 10.02
CA SER A 83 -7.98 3.59 11.24
C SER A 83 -8.54 2.83 12.43
N PHE A 84 -7.80 2.82 13.55
CA PHE A 84 -8.30 2.21 14.77
C PHE A 84 -9.62 2.84 15.26
N ALA A 85 -9.77 4.16 15.13
CA ALA A 85 -11.01 4.85 15.47
C ALA A 85 -12.18 4.38 14.60
N MET A 86 -11.94 4.08 13.32
CA MET A 86 -12.96 3.54 12.42
C MET A 86 -13.34 2.11 12.76
N LEU A 87 -12.35 1.29 13.14
CA LEU A 87 -12.62 -0.07 13.60
C LEU A 87 -13.43 -0.05 14.88
N ASP A 88 -13.08 0.83 15.83
CA ASP A 88 -13.83 1.01 17.07
C ASP A 88 -15.28 1.45 16.80
N LEU A 89 -15.48 2.44 15.93
CA LEU A 89 -16.81 2.87 15.49
C LEU A 89 -17.59 1.72 14.83
N PHE A 90 -16.94 0.94 13.97
CA PHE A 90 -17.57 -0.20 13.30
C PHE A 90 -18.02 -1.28 14.29
N PHE A 91 -17.20 -1.62 15.27
CA PHE A 91 -17.53 -2.66 16.26
C PHE A 91 -18.55 -2.18 17.29
N ASN A 92 -18.55 -0.90 17.65
CA ASN A 92 -19.42 -0.35 18.70
C ASN A 92 -20.74 0.24 18.16
N ALA A 93 -20.76 0.76 16.93
CA ALA A 93 -21.94 1.39 16.33
C ALA A 93 -22.24 0.88 14.90
N GLY A 94 -21.64 -0.21 14.49
CA GLY A 94 -21.50 -0.61 13.08
C GLY A 94 -22.79 -0.77 12.28
N SER A 95 -23.85 -1.35 12.86
CA SER A 95 -25.11 -1.57 12.13
C SER A 95 -25.91 -0.29 11.87
N GLU A 96 -25.73 0.73 12.69
CA GLU A 96 -26.43 2.00 12.57
C GLU A 96 -25.70 2.99 11.64
N VAL A 97 -24.36 2.87 11.56
CA VAL A 97 -23.52 3.83 10.83
C VAL A 97 -23.22 3.35 9.39
N ILE A 98 -23.13 2.04 9.18
CA ILE A 98 -22.75 1.47 7.89
C ILE A 98 -23.88 0.57 7.36
N SER A 99 -24.79 1.15 6.63
CA SER A 99 -25.79 0.39 5.86
C SER A 99 -25.30 0.19 4.42
N LEU A 100 -24.91 -1.04 4.08
CA LEU A 100 -24.53 -1.39 2.72
C LEU A 100 -25.70 -2.08 2.01
N SER A 101 -25.92 -1.73 0.74
CA SER A 101 -26.88 -2.40 -0.10
C SER A 101 -26.50 -3.86 -0.34
N LEU A 102 -27.47 -4.73 -0.61
CA LEU A 102 -27.22 -6.14 -0.97
C LEU A 102 -26.25 -6.24 -2.18
N ALA A 103 -26.42 -5.38 -3.16
CA ALA A 103 -25.55 -5.33 -4.34
C ALA A 103 -24.09 -5.02 -3.96
N THR A 104 -23.87 -4.11 -3.01
CA THR A 104 -22.54 -3.78 -2.48
C THR A 104 -21.92 -4.97 -1.76
N TRP A 105 -22.69 -5.68 -0.93
CA TRP A 105 -22.23 -6.89 -0.25
C TRP A 105 -21.81 -7.98 -1.25
N ILE A 106 -22.63 -8.26 -2.28
CA ILE A 106 -22.30 -9.21 -3.32
C ILE A 106 -21.01 -8.81 -4.03
N SER A 107 -20.85 -7.53 -4.38
CA SER A 107 -19.64 -7.03 -5.03
C SER A 107 -18.39 -7.23 -4.16
N ILE A 108 -18.45 -6.92 -2.86
CA ILE A 108 -17.36 -7.12 -1.91
C ILE A 108 -16.97 -8.61 -1.80
N ILE A 109 -17.96 -9.49 -1.68
CA ILE A 109 -17.72 -10.94 -1.59
C ILE A 109 -17.07 -11.48 -2.85
N LEU A 110 -17.56 -11.09 -4.04
CA LEU A 110 -16.96 -11.50 -5.31
C LEU A 110 -15.52 -11.02 -5.47
N GLN A 111 -15.24 -9.78 -5.09
CA GLN A 111 -13.91 -9.21 -5.16
C GLN A 111 -12.97 -9.87 -4.15
N ALA A 112 -13.40 -10.11 -2.92
CA ALA A 112 -12.64 -10.87 -1.93
C ALA A 112 -12.35 -12.31 -2.41
N GLY A 113 -13.32 -12.98 -3.00
CA GLY A 113 -13.15 -14.29 -3.62
C GLY A 113 -12.12 -14.28 -4.75
N PHE A 114 -12.15 -13.25 -5.61
CA PHE A 114 -11.16 -13.08 -6.66
C PHE A 114 -9.73 -12.85 -6.10
N ILE A 115 -9.58 -12.01 -5.07
CA ILE A 115 -8.31 -11.78 -4.38
C ILE A 115 -7.76 -13.09 -3.80
N LEU A 116 -8.61 -13.88 -3.14
CA LEU A 116 -8.20 -15.16 -2.57
C LEU A 116 -7.76 -16.14 -3.65
N ALA A 117 -8.52 -16.29 -4.73
CA ALA A 117 -8.17 -17.15 -5.85
C ALA A 117 -6.86 -16.73 -6.53
N TYR A 118 -6.69 -15.43 -6.76
CA TYR A 118 -5.46 -14.86 -7.30
C TYR A 118 -4.26 -15.14 -6.39
N THR A 119 -4.39 -14.85 -5.09
CA THR A 119 -3.31 -15.06 -4.10
C THR A 119 -2.95 -16.54 -3.99
N PHE A 120 -3.95 -17.42 -3.99
CA PHE A 120 -3.73 -18.86 -3.97
C PHE A 120 -2.95 -19.32 -5.21
N THR A 121 -3.37 -18.89 -6.40
CA THR A 121 -2.72 -19.24 -7.66
C THR A 121 -1.27 -18.78 -7.71
N ILE A 122 -1.00 -17.52 -7.35
CA ILE A 122 0.37 -16.98 -7.33
C ILE A 122 1.24 -17.69 -6.30
N THR A 123 0.71 -17.97 -5.10
CA THR A 123 1.45 -18.71 -4.06
C THR A 123 1.78 -20.12 -4.53
N LEU A 124 0.82 -20.82 -5.15
CA LEU A 124 1.01 -22.15 -5.69
C LEU A 124 2.06 -22.18 -6.80
N LEU A 125 2.00 -21.22 -7.74
CA LEU A 125 2.99 -21.09 -8.80
C LEU A 125 4.39 -20.78 -8.24
N ALA A 126 4.48 -19.90 -7.23
CA ALA A 126 5.75 -19.58 -6.57
C ALA A 126 6.39 -20.82 -5.92
N PHE A 127 5.60 -21.66 -5.25
CA PHE A 127 6.09 -22.91 -4.68
C PHE A 127 6.43 -23.96 -5.74
N TYR A 128 5.70 -23.99 -6.86
CA TYR A 128 5.96 -24.92 -7.95
C TYR A 128 7.26 -24.57 -8.71
N PHE A 129 7.48 -23.29 -9.01
CA PHE A 129 8.64 -22.82 -9.78
C PHE A 129 9.85 -22.48 -8.91
N GLU A 130 9.89 -22.86 -7.65
CA GLU A 130 10.98 -22.53 -6.73
C GLU A 130 12.32 -23.12 -7.22
N SER A 131 13.11 -22.29 -7.91
CA SER A 131 14.47 -22.56 -8.35
C SER A 131 15.49 -21.93 -7.38
N LYS A 132 16.35 -22.75 -6.82
CA LYS A 132 17.09 -22.50 -5.57
C LYS A 132 18.17 -21.43 -5.56
N SER A 133 18.70 -20.96 -6.67
CA SER A 133 20.00 -20.25 -6.63
C SER A 133 19.92 -18.77 -7.07
N THR A 134 19.13 -18.48 -8.08
CA THR A 134 19.10 -17.14 -8.69
C THR A 134 18.28 -16.13 -7.85
N GLN A 135 17.32 -16.63 -7.09
CA GLN A 135 16.37 -15.79 -6.36
C GLN A 135 17.01 -14.98 -5.22
N ILE A 136 17.97 -15.55 -4.50
CA ILE A 136 18.64 -14.86 -3.38
C ILE A 136 19.46 -13.68 -3.90
N ARG A 137 20.20 -13.85 -5.00
CA ARG A 137 21.02 -12.76 -5.58
C ARG A 137 20.15 -11.61 -6.08
N ILE A 138 19.06 -11.93 -6.79
CA ILE A 138 18.09 -10.93 -7.26
C ILE A 138 17.46 -10.19 -6.09
N PHE A 139 17.06 -10.89 -5.03
CA PHE A 139 16.47 -10.29 -3.84
C PHE A 139 17.43 -9.34 -3.12
N VAL A 140 18.70 -9.73 -2.96
CA VAL A 140 19.76 -8.91 -2.32
C VAL A 140 20.01 -7.62 -3.12
N LEU A 141 19.87 -7.62 -4.44
CA LEU A 141 20.03 -6.43 -5.27
C LEU A 141 18.77 -5.55 -5.30
N ILE A 142 17.60 -6.17 -5.39
CA ILE A 142 16.32 -5.45 -5.50
C ILE A 142 15.95 -4.77 -4.18
N LEU A 143 16.21 -5.41 -3.03
CA LEU A 143 15.84 -4.85 -1.72
C LEU A 143 16.40 -3.44 -1.47
N PRO A 144 17.72 -3.19 -1.58
CA PRO A 144 18.26 -1.86 -1.36
C PRO A 144 17.75 -0.86 -2.41
N ALA A 145 17.55 -1.26 -3.67
CA ALA A 145 16.99 -0.39 -4.70
C ALA A 145 15.58 0.09 -4.33
N PHE A 146 14.72 -0.80 -3.86
CA PHE A 146 13.37 -0.43 -3.39
C PHE A 146 13.39 0.43 -2.14
N LEU A 147 14.28 0.16 -1.19
CA LEU A 147 14.44 1.01 -0.01
C LEU A 147 14.85 2.43 -0.39
N LEU A 148 15.75 2.59 -1.35
CA LEU A 148 16.15 3.90 -1.88
C LEU A 148 14.97 4.61 -2.56
N VAL A 149 14.18 3.90 -3.37
CA VAL A 149 12.97 4.47 -3.98
C VAL A 149 11.96 4.88 -2.91
N TYR A 150 11.73 4.04 -1.92
CA TYR A 150 10.82 4.34 -0.80
C TYR A 150 11.25 5.58 -0.02
N LEU A 151 12.54 5.69 0.33
CA LEU A 151 13.10 6.87 0.98
C LEU A 151 12.98 8.12 0.10
N GLY A 152 13.35 8.00 -1.18
CA GLY A 152 13.24 9.09 -2.14
C GLY A 152 11.81 9.62 -2.31
N VAL A 153 10.83 8.73 -2.38
CA VAL A 153 9.41 9.09 -2.45
C VAL A 153 8.96 9.81 -1.17
N ASN A 154 9.32 9.29 0.01
CA ASN A 154 8.94 9.92 1.28
C ASN A 154 9.60 11.30 1.46
N LEU A 155 10.88 11.44 1.09
CA LEU A 155 11.57 12.74 1.12
C LEU A 155 10.95 13.74 0.13
N THR A 156 10.60 13.27 -1.08
CA THR A 156 9.91 14.11 -2.07
C THR A 156 8.54 14.55 -1.55
N HIS A 157 7.81 13.66 -0.88
CA HIS A 157 6.52 13.99 -0.27
C HIS A 157 6.68 15.05 0.83
N ALA A 158 7.63 14.82 1.76
CA ALA A 158 7.93 15.77 2.83
C ALA A 158 8.33 17.15 2.29
N TYR A 159 9.16 17.19 1.23
CA TYR A 159 9.52 18.44 0.55
C TYR A 159 8.30 19.09 -0.14
N ALA A 160 7.45 18.32 -0.80
CA ALA A 160 6.23 18.84 -1.45
C ALA A 160 5.26 19.42 -0.42
N MET A 161 5.12 18.77 0.75
CA MET A 161 4.35 19.29 1.88
C MET A 161 4.90 20.62 2.37
N ALA A 162 6.21 20.71 2.62
CA ALA A 162 6.87 21.91 3.08
C ALA A 162 6.74 23.08 2.10
N LYS A 163 6.77 22.82 0.79
CA LYS A 163 6.57 23.80 -0.29
C LYS A 163 5.11 23.99 -0.73
N GLN A 164 4.16 23.36 -0.04
CA GLN A 164 2.71 23.44 -0.35
C GLN A 164 2.36 23.06 -1.81
N LYS A 165 3.10 22.11 -2.38
CA LYS A 165 2.85 21.59 -3.73
C LYS A 165 1.71 20.57 -3.72
N PHE A 166 0.47 21.04 -3.66
CA PHE A 166 -0.73 20.22 -3.54
C PHE A 166 -0.93 19.20 -4.66
N GLU A 167 -0.36 19.44 -5.84
CA GLU A 167 -0.43 18.52 -7.00
C GLU A 167 0.15 17.14 -6.67
N PHE A 168 1.24 17.08 -5.89
CA PHE A 168 1.87 15.82 -5.47
C PHE A 168 1.16 15.20 -4.27
N ILE A 169 0.70 16.03 -3.33
CA ILE A 169 0.11 15.61 -2.06
C ILE A 169 -1.26 14.96 -2.30
N SER A 170 -2.10 15.57 -3.15
CA SER A 170 -3.47 15.12 -3.39
C SER A 170 -3.55 13.71 -3.97
N LEU A 171 -2.59 13.31 -4.80
CA LEU A 171 -2.58 11.99 -5.41
C LEU A 171 -2.24 10.87 -4.43
N THR A 172 -1.39 11.14 -3.44
CA THR A 172 -1.01 10.12 -2.45
C THR A 172 -2.14 9.80 -1.47
N ASN A 173 -3.14 10.68 -1.34
CA ASN A 173 -4.33 10.41 -0.54
C ASN A 173 -5.18 9.25 -1.07
N TYR A 174 -4.95 8.79 -2.30
CA TYR A 174 -5.62 7.61 -2.86
C TYR A 174 -4.91 6.29 -2.54
N LEU A 175 -3.69 6.35 -1.97
CA LEU A 175 -2.96 5.14 -1.61
C LEU A 175 -3.47 4.59 -0.27
N PRO A 176 -3.93 3.32 -0.24
CA PRO A 176 -4.49 2.73 0.97
C PRO A 176 -3.45 2.66 2.09
N LEU A 177 -3.87 3.02 3.31
CA LEU A 177 -3.04 3.05 4.52
C LEU A 177 -1.77 3.91 4.39
N TYR A 178 -1.73 4.85 3.44
CA TYR A 178 -0.57 5.69 3.21
C TYR A 178 -0.44 6.76 4.30
N LYS A 179 0.64 6.70 5.05
CA LYS A 179 1.02 7.72 6.04
C LYS A 179 2.39 8.30 5.64
N PRO A 180 2.41 9.40 4.91
CA PRO A 180 3.65 10.01 4.47
C PRO A 180 4.43 10.60 5.66
N LEU A 181 5.75 10.67 5.51
CA LEU A 181 6.59 11.40 6.46
C LEU A 181 6.32 12.90 6.33
N THR A 182 6.03 13.54 7.46
CA THR A 182 5.93 14.98 7.58
C THR A 182 7.14 15.49 8.36
N MET A 183 7.98 16.30 7.72
CA MET A 183 9.21 16.83 8.33
C MET A 183 9.24 18.36 8.32
N ASN A 184 8.08 18.99 8.49
CA ASN A 184 7.97 20.46 8.44
C ASN A 184 8.95 21.14 9.41
N ASP A 185 9.03 20.65 10.65
CA ASP A 185 9.93 21.24 11.66
C ASP A 185 11.41 21.07 11.32
N LEU A 186 11.77 19.95 10.68
CA LEU A 186 13.15 19.71 10.26
C LEU A 186 13.53 20.63 9.09
N PHE A 187 12.66 20.77 8.10
CA PHE A 187 12.91 21.64 6.94
C PHE A 187 12.95 23.12 7.31
N LEU A 188 12.11 23.55 8.27
CA LEU A 188 12.18 24.90 8.84
C LEU A 188 13.52 25.17 9.54
N LYS A 189 13.98 24.20 10.36
CA LYS A 189 15.29 24.32 11.06
C LYS A 189 16.49 24.33 10.10
N LEU A 190 16.36 23.63 8.96
CA LEU A 190 17.41 23.58 7.93
C LEU A 190 17.35 24.75 6.93
N GLY A 191 16.39 25.67 7.07
CA GLY A 191 16.23 26.81 6.17
C GLY A 191 15.86 26.44 4.74
N ILE A 192 15.26 25.26 4.51
CA ILE A 192 14.89 24.76 3.19
C ILE A 192 13.51 25.31 2.75
N VAL A 193 12.73 25.78 3.73
CA VAL A 193 11.38 26.36 3.55
C VAL A 193 11.28 27.70 4.25
#